data_65216d7c04911c2ed4273a711ca42103
#
_entry.id   65216d7c04911c2ed4273a711ca42103
#
_cell.length_a   1.000
_cell.length_b   1.000
_cell.length_c   1.000
_cell.angle_alpha   90.00
_cell.angle_beta   90.00
_cell.angle_gamma   90.00
#
_symmetry.space_group_name_H-M   'P 1'
#
loop_
_entity.id
_entity.type
_entity.pdbx_description
1 polymer ?
#
loop_
_entity_poly.entity_id
_entity_poly.type
_entity_poly.pdbx_seq_one_letter_code
_entity_poly.pdbx_strand_id
1 'polypeptide(L)'
;MLSYPSGMNVSSRALGMLADALRRHRNQRATRWRKLTAGRQALLVIAYLRKGETYAELACGFTIGTSTVYRYLREAITLLGAMAPTLEQAIEVARRKAFVILDGTLLRIDRVGMASGRDRGFYSGKHKAHGVNVQVIADPAGRLVWASPALPGARHDMGAAREHGIIDALNAAGVHTVADTAYQGGGPAIRVPQRRRRLDPDTGRYRPLSHSQKQVNRAHARQRGPGERVNAELKNWRIVRKIRSCPSRASELVAAVQTLMIANA
;
A
#
# COMPACT_ATOMS: atom_id res chain seq x y z
N MET A 1 -8.24 33.14 -9.23
CA MET A 1 -7.89 32.17 -8.15
C MET A 1 -8.30 30.80 -8.63
N LEU A 2 -7.36 29.95 -9.06
CA LEU A 2 -7.68 28.59 -9.46
C LEU A 2 -8.06 27.79 -8.20
N SER A 3 -9.35 27.55 -8.00
CA SER A 3 -9.79 26.58 -7.02
C SER A 3 -9.45 25.18 -7.55
N TYR A 4 -8.67 24.40 -6.81
CA TYR A 4 -8.46 23.01 -7.13
C TYR A 4 -9.83 22.31 -7.12
N PRO A 5 -10.19 21.57 -8.18
CA PRO A 5 -11.52 20.99 -8.28
C PRO A 5 -11.78 20.07 -7.08
N SER A 6 -12.97 20.22 -6.50
CA SER A 6 -13.59 19.25 -5.61
C SER A 6 -13.50 17.87 -6.24
N GLY A 7 -13.11 16.83 -5.50
CA GLY A 7 -12.99 15.47 -6.03
C GLY A 7 -11.68 14.76 -5.70
N MET A 8 -10.91 15.29 -4.74
CA MET A 8 -9.73 14.57 -4.23
C MET A 8 -10.10 13.44 -3.26
N ASN A 9 -11.35 13.33 -2.81
CA ASN A 9 -11.84 12.31 -1.87
C ASN A 9 -10.89 12.09 -0.68
N VAL A 10 -10.47 13.19 -0.07
CA VAL A 10 -9.63 13.22 1.12
C VAL A 10 -10.34 14.08 2.16
N SER A 11 -10.46 13.55 3.38
CA SER A 11 -11.15 14.24 4.48
C SER A 11 -10.41 15.50 4.91
N SER A 12 -11.16 16.47 5.46
CA SER A 12 -10.56 17.63 6.11
C SER A 12 -9.64 17.24 7.26
N ARG A 13 -9.91 16.11 7.92
CA ARG A 13 -9.06 15.54 8.98
C ARG A 13 -7.67 15.15 8.45
N ALA A 14 -7.58 14.41 7.34
CA ALA A 14 -6.30 14.03 6.76
C ALA A 14 -5.52 15.24 6.23
N LEU A 15 -6.21 16.20 5.60
CA LEU A 15 -5.61 17.45 5.17
C LEU A 15 -5.10 18.26 6.37
N GLY A 16 -5.89 18.41 7.42
CA GLY A 16 -5.53 19.10 8.66
C GLY A 16 -4.32 18.46 9.34
N MET A 17 -4.32 17.14 9.49
CA MET A 17 -3.20 16.37 10.05
C MET A 17 -1.88 16.67 9.33
N LEU A 18 -1.89 16.66 7.99
CA LEU A 18 -0.69 16.96 7.20
C LEU A 18 -0.28 18.45 7.37
N ALA A 19 -1.23 19.37 7.36
CA ALA A 19 -0.94 20.79 7.56
C ALA A 19 -0.33 21.05 8.94
N ASP A 20 -0.81 20.38 9.98
CA ASP A 20 -0.30 20.48 11.34
C ASP A 20 1.11 19.87 11.45
N ALA A 21 1.35 18.73 10.85
CA ALA A 21 2.69 18.13 10.78
C ALA A 21 3.71 19.08 10.10
N LEU A 22 3.32 19.68 8.98
CA LEU A 22 4.13 20.67 8.29
C LEU A 22 4.38 21.94 9.13
N ARG A 23 3.37 22.42 9.88
CA ARG A 23 3.55 23.56 10.81
C ARG A 23 4.57 23.25 11.90
N ARG A 24 4.42 22.09 12.57
CA ARG A 24 5.37 21.65 13.61
C ARG A 24 6.78 21.54 13.06
N HIS A 25 6.95 20.90 11.91
CA HIS A 25 8.25 20.74 11.27
C HIS A 25 8.91 22.11 10.93
N ARG A 26 8.13 23.05 10.39
CA ARG A 26 8.63 24.40 10.10
C ARG A 26 9.10 25.14 11.36
N ASN A 27 8.33 25.03 12.44
CA ASN A 27 8.68 25.65 13.73
C ASN A 27 9.98 25.05 14.30
N GLN A 28 10.11 23.72 14.27
CA GLN A 28 11.32 23.02 14.71
C GLN A 28 12.58 23.43 13.92
N ARG A 29 12.40 23.68 12.61
CA ARG A 29 13.51 24.11 11.73
C ARG A 29 13.73 25.62 11.70
N ALA A 30 12.98 26.37 12.45
CA ALA A 30 12.99 27.84 12.47
C ALA A 30 12.92 28.47 11.06
N THR A 31 12.13 27.85 10.15
CA THR A 31 12.08 28.29 8.75
C THR A 31 11.18 29.52 8.61
N ARG A 32 11.77 30.68 8.35
CA ARG A 32 11.04 31.96 8.27
C ARG A 32 10.31 32.18 6.95
N TRP A 33 10.91 31.82 5.82
CA TRP A 33 10.38 32.16 4.50
C TRP A 33 9.84 30.93 3.75
N ARG A 34 8.54 30.91 3.50
CA ARG A 34 7.85 29.90 2.71
C ARG A 34 6.86 30.54 1.75
N LYS A 35 6.91 30.18 0.46
CA LYS A 35 5.96 30.70 -0.55
C LYS A 35 4.52 30.25 -0.32
N LEU A 36 4.32 29.07 0.26
CA LEU A 36 2.99 28.54 0.58
C LEU A 36 2.80 28.41 2.09
N THR A 37 1.60 28.67 2.56
CA THR A 37 1.18 28.29 3.91
C THR A 37 1.23 26.76 4.06
N ALA A 38 1.26 26.24 5.30
CA ALA A 38 1.26 24.79 5.55
C ALA A 38 0.03 24.10 4.95
N GLY A 39 -1.15 24.73 5.03
CA GLY A 39 -2.38 24.22 4.41
C GLY A 39 -2.32 24.16 2.88
N ARG A 40 -1.79 25.20 2.22
CA ARG A 40 -1.60 25.18 0.76
C ARG A 40 -0.54 24.18 0.33
N GLN A 41 0.53 23.98 1.12
CA GLN A 41 1.51 22.92 0.85
C GLN A 41 0.87 21.54 1.03
N ALA A 42 0.07 21.32 2.07
CA ALA A 42 -0.65 20.05 2.27
C ALA A 42 -1.58 19.76 1.08
N LEU A 43 -2.31 20.76 0.58
CA LEU A 43 -3.16 20.62 -0.60
C LEU A 43 -2.35 20.22 -1.85
N LEU A 44 -1.21 20.88 -2.08
CA LEU A 44 -0.28 20.54 -3.17
C LEU A 44 0.19 19.09 -3.08
N VAL A 45 0.54 18.62 -1.89
CA VAL A 45 0.98 17.24 -1.66
C VAL A 45 -0.14 16.24 -1.91
N ILE A 46 -1.36 16.52 -1.46
CA ILE A 46 -2.51 15.66 -1.72
C ILE A 46 -2.84 15.63 -3.22
N ALA A 47 -2.77 16.76 -3.93
CA ALA A 47 -2.95 16.80 -5.38
C ALA A 47 -1.93 15.91 -6.09
N TYR A 48 -0.66 15.98 -5.70
CA TYR A 48 0.39 15.10 -6.22
C TYR A 48 0.11 13.62 -5.95
N LEU A 49 -0.12 13.27 -4.69
CA LEU A 49 -0.28 11.86 -4.29
C LEU A 49 -1.58 11.26 -4.84
N ARG A 50 -2.69 12.00 -4.76
CA ARG A 50 -4.02 11.48 -5.15
C ARG A 50 -4.25 11.49 -6.65
N LYS A 51 -3.87 12.56 -7.34
CA LYS A 51 -4.11 12.74 -8.78
C LYS A 51 -2.91 12.41 -9.67
N GLY A 52 -1.68 12.37 -9.10
CA GLY A 52 -0.47 12.11 -9.86
C GLY A 52 -0.10 13.28 -10.78
N GLU A 53 -0.44 14.51 -10.40
CA GLU A 53 -0.11 15.74 -11.11
C GLU A 53 1.40 15.87 -11.31
N THR A 54 1.82 16.42 -12.42
CA THR A 54 3.23 16.69 -12.70
C THR A 54 3.75 17.88 -11.91
N TYR A 55 5.06 18.00 -11.77
CA TYR A 55 5.67 19.17 -11.10
C TYR A 55 5.35 20.49 -11.83
N ALA A 56 5.22 20.44 -13.15
CA ALA A 56 4.88 21.60 -13.96
C ALA A 56 3.42 22.06 -13.70
N GLU A 57 2.47 21.14 -13.69
CA GLU A 57 1.06 21.43 -13.37
C GLU A 57 0.90 21.98 -11.96
N LEU A 58 1.58 21.36 -10.97
CA LEU A 58 1.57 21.86 -9.60
C LEU A 58 2.24 23.24 -9.47
N ALA A 59 3.34 23.48 -10.18
CA ALA A 59 4.03 24.77 -10.20
C ALA A 59 3.10 25.87 -10.72
N CYS A 60 2.41 25.62 -11.83
CA CYS A 60 1.42 26.51 -12.40
C CYS A 60 0.25 26.76 -11.44
N GLY A 61 -0.41 25.68 -10.97
CA GLY A 61 -1.60 25.76 -10.11
C GLY A 61 -1.37 26.43 -8.75
N PHE A 62 -0.14 26.36 -8.22
CA PHE A 62 0.23 26.99 -6.94
C PHE A 62 1.08 28.26 -7.08
N THR A 63 1.39 28.68 -8.30
CA THR A 63 2.18 29.89 -8.62
C THR A 63 3.56 29.85 -7.94
N ILE A 64 4.28 28.73 -8.07
CA ILE A 64 5.63 28.52 -7.54
C ILE A 64 6.51 27.82 -8.58
N GLY A 65 7.83 27.87 -8.41
CA GLY A 65 8.75 27.17 -9.31
C GLY A 65 8.74 25.65 -9.08
N THR A 66 9.05 24.86 -10.13
CA THR A 66 9.11 23.39 -10.08
C THR A 66 10.10 22.85 -9.04
N SER A 67 11.24 23.51 -8.84
CA SER A 67 12.20 23.19 -7.79
C SER A 67 11.63 23.37 -6.37
N THR A 68 10.74 24.35 -6.19
CA THR A 68 10.02 24.55 -4.93
C THR A 68 8.96 23.46 -4.72
N VAL A 69 8.23 23.08 -5.78
CA VAL A 69 7.32 21.92 -5.75
C VAL A 69 8.06 20.66 -5.30
N TYR A 70 9.19 20.35 -5.93
CA TYR A 70 10.01 19.19 -5.57
C TYR A 70 10.40 19.20 -4.09
N ARG A 71 10.92 20.33 -3.58
CA ARG A 71 11.31 20.45 -2.16
C ARG A 71 10.13 20.29 -1.21
N TYR A 72 8.98 20.86 -1.54
CA TYR A 72 7.77 20.75 -0.73
C TYR A 72 7.19 19.33 -0.70
N LEU A 73 7.23 18.64 -1.83
CA LEU A 73 6.83 17.24 -1.91
C LEU A 73 7.77 16.35 -1.12
N ARG A 74 9.09 16.53 -1.28
CA ARG A 74 10.10 15.75 -0.54
C ARG A 74 9.90 15.87 0.97
N GLU A 75 9.83 17.09 1.47
CA GLU A 75 9.61 17.40 2.88
C GLU A 75 8.35 16.69 3.41
N ALA A 76 7.24 16.84 2.73
CA ALA A 76 5.98 16.28 3.18
C ALA A 76 5.91 14.75 3.09
N ILE A 77 6.45 14.14 2.03
CA ILE A 77 6.48 12.69 1.86
C ILE A 77 7.35 12.06 2.95
N THR A 78 8.50 12.64 3.25
CA THR A 78 9.36 12.16 4.35
C THR A 78 8.67 12.27 5.71
N LEU A 79 7.98 13.39 5.98
CA LEU A 79 7.19 13.56 7.21
C LEU A 79 6.05 12.53 7.32
N LEU A 80 5.28 12.34 6.26
CA LEU A 80 4.21 11.36 6.22
C LEU A 80 4.75 9.93 6.38
N GLY A 81 5.86 9.61 5.72
CA GLY A 81 6.51 8.30 5.85
C GLY A 81 6.95 8.00 7.29
N ALA A 82 7.51 9.01 7.97
CA ALA A 82 7.89 8.89 9.38
C ALA A 82 6.70 8.74 10.35
N MET A 83 5.49 9.11 9.92
CA MET A 83 4.25 8.94 10.68
C MET A 83 3.54 7.62 10.41
N ALA A 84 4.01 6.84 9.44
CA ALA A 84 3.41 5.55 9.11
C ALA A 84 3.59 4.57 10.29
N PRO A 85 2.57 3.76 10.60
CA PRO A 85 2.67 2.77 11.67
C PRO A 85 3.74 1.71 11.33
N THR A 86 4.44 1.24 12.35
CA THR A 86 5.32 0.07 12.22
C THR A 86 4.50 -1.21 12.13
N LEU A 87 5.13 -2.35 11.79
CA LEU A 87 4.46 -3.64 11.78
C LEU A 87 3.94 -3.99 13.19
N GLU A 88 4.73 -3.75 14.23
CA GLU A 88 4.36 -4.02 15.61
C GLU A 88 3.09 -3.25 16.02
N GLN A 89 3.03 -1.97 15.69
CA GLN A 89 1.84 -1.13 15.95
C GLN A 89 0.62 -1.65 15.17
N ALA A 90 0.83 -2.10 13.94
CA ALA A 90 -0.24 -2.69 13.13
C ALA A 90 -0.74 -4.02 13.71
N ILE A 91 0.15 -4.86 14.23
CA ILE A 91 -0.22 -6.11 14.91
C ILE A 91 -1.05 -5.84 16.17
N GLU A 92 -0.70 -4.82 16.95
CA GLU A 92 -1.51 -4.43 18.12
C GLU A 92 -2.93 -3.98 17.71
N VAL A 93 -3.07 -3.29 16.59
CA VAL A 93 -4.39 -2.96 16.03
C VAL A 93 -5.10 -4.23 15.55
N ALA A 94 -4.38 -5.13 14.89
CA ALA A 94 -4.91 -6.38 14.34
C ALA A 94 -5.44 -7.33 15.43
N ARG A 95 -4.78 -7.42 16.59
CA ARG A 95 -5.21 -8.23 17.75
C ARG A 95 -6.60 -7.87 18.27
N ARG A 96 -7.02 -6.63 18.05
CA ARG A 96 -8.36 -6.13 18.47
C ARG A 96 -9.45 -6.40 17.44
N LYS A 97 -9.12 -7.05 16.32
CA LYS A 97 -10.08 -7.38 15.27
C LYS A 97 -10.49 -8.85 15.33
N ALA A 98 -11.69 -9.17 14.88
CA ALA A 98 -12.17 -10.54 14.79
C ALA A 98 -11.27 -11.38 13.86
N PHE A 99 -10.80 -10.78 12.80
CA PHE A 99 -9.77 -11.30 11.90
C PHE A 99 -9.16 -10.15 11.09
N VAL A 100 -8.06 -10.44 10.40
CA VAL A 100 -7.50 -9.53 9.41
C VAL A 100 -7.36 -10.24 8.07
N ILE A 101 -7.19 -9.46 7.00
CA ILE A 101 -6.98 -9.97 5.66
C ILE A 101 -5.55 -9.61 5.25
N LEU A 102 -4.78 -10.61 4.84
CA LEU A 102 -3.44 -10.43 4.27
C LEU A 102 -3.50 -10.68 2.77
N ASP A 103 -3.05 -9.69 1.99
CA ASP A 103 -3.00 -9.80 0.53
C ASP A 103 -1.77 -9.06 -0.02
N GLY A 104 -1.23 -9.56 -1.14
CA GLY A 104 -0.14 -8.92 -1.86
C GLY A 104 -0.66 -8.12 -3.06
N THR A 105 -0.09 -6.95 -3.31
CA THR A 105 -0.45 -6.16 -4.48
C THR A 105 0.79 -5.70 -5.24
N LEU A 106 0.71 -5.76 -6.58
CA LEU A 106 1.72 -5.19 -7.46
C LEU A 106 1.39 -3.73 -7.76
N LEU A 107 2.29 -2.83 -7.39
CA LEU A 107 2.27 -1.44 -7.80
C LEU A 107 3.18 -1.29 -9.02
N ARG A 108 2.61 -0.85 -10.14
CA ARG A 108 3.35 -0.78 -11.42
C ARG A 108 4.42 0.32 -11.36
N ILE A 109 5.55 0.04 -12.01
CA ILE A 109 6.62 1.02 -12.26
C ILE A 109 6.85 1.14 -13.76
N ASP A 110 7.48 2.24 -14.19
CA ASP A 110 8.05 2.29 -15.53
C ASP A 110 9.26 1.36 -15.63
N ARG A 111 9.61 0.92 -16.83
CA ARG A 111 10.79 0.08 -17.05
C ARG A 111 12.06 0.83 -16.62
N VAL A 112 12.93 0.16 -15.89
CA VAL A 112 14.17 0.72 -15.34
C VAL A 112 15.35 -0.08 -15.84
N GLY A 113 16.27 0.59 -16.53
CA GLY A 113 17.57 0.02 -16.89
C GLY A 113 17.51 -1.18 -17.82
N MET A 114 16.68 -1.15 -18.86
CA MET A 114 16.53 -2.24 -19.84
C MET A 114 17.85 -2.73 -20.41
N ALA A 115 18.76 -1.82 -20.76
CA ALA A 115 20.06 -2.16 -21.31
C ALA A 115 20.99 -2.89 -20.33
N SER A 116 20.78 -2.70 -19.01
CA SER A 116 21.60 -3.32 -17.97
C SER A 116 20.96 -4.57 -17.34
N GLY A 117 19.77 -4.98 -17.78
CA GLY A 117 19.03 -6.11 -17.20
C GLY A 117 18.57 -5.92 -15.74
N ARG A 118 18.73 -4.71 -15.19
CA ARG A 118 18.33 -4.37 -13.81
C ARG A 118 16.80 -4.41 -13.59
N ASP A 119 16.03 -4.41 -14.67
CA ASP A 119 14.58 -4.47 -14.63
C ASP A 119 14.04 -5.88 -14.33
N ARG A 120 14.84 -6.95 -14.51
CA ARG A 120 14.43 -8.36 -14.27
C ARG A 120 13.89 -8.59 -12.88
N GLY A 121 14.51 -8.02 -11.86
CA GLY A 121 14.06 -8.14 -10.46
C GLY A 121 12.68 -7.52 -10.22
N PHE A 122 12.26 -6.58 -11.05
CA PHE A 122 10.96 -5.91 -10.93
C PHE A 122 9.85 -6.56 -11.77
N TYR A 123 10.18 -7.52 -12.64
CA TYR A 123 9.19 -8.17 -13.50
C TYR A 123 8.42 -9.26 -12.74
N SER A 124 7.12 -9.07 -12.58
CA SER A 124 6.21 -10.06 -12.01
C SER A 124 5.66 -10.97 -13.10
N GLY A 125 6.04 -12.25 -13.08
CA GLY A 125 5.50 -13.25 -14.00
C GLY A 125 4.00 -13.49 -13.82
N LYS A 126 3.49 -13.38 -12.58
CA LYS A 126 2.04 -13.49 -12.26
C LYS A 126 1.23 -12.36 -12.93
N HIS A 127 1.74 -11.14 -12.90
CA HIS A 127 1.03 -9.95 -13.42
C HIS A 127 1.49 -9.52 -14.81
N LYS A 128 2.50 -10.19 -15.39
CA LYS A 128 3.12 -9.86 -16.69
C LYS A 128 3.47 -8.38 -16.81
N ALA A 129 3.97 -7.79 -15.72
CA ALA A 129 4.26 -6.36 -15.64
C ALA A 129 5.43 -6.09 -14.67
N HIS A 130 6.14 -4.98 -14.93
CA HIS A 130 7.13 -4.45 -14.01
C HIS A 130 6.43 -3.71 -12.86
N GLY A 131 6.89 -3.94 -11.65
CA GLY A 131 6.31 -3.33 -10.47
C GLY A 131 7.08 -3.65 -9.19
N VAL A 132 6.55 -3.18 -8.10
CA VAL A 132 6.98 -3.53 -6.75
C VAL A 132 5.86 -4.26 -6.03
N ASN A 133 6.22 -5.28 -5.25
CA ASN A 133 5.30 -6.03 -4.41
C ASN A 133 5.15 -5.29 -3.08
N VAL A 134 3.92 -5.08 -2.65
CA VAL A 134 3.55 -4.51 -1.36
C VAL A 134 2.54 -5.43 -0.69
N GLN A 135 2.82 -5.81 0.54
CA GLN A 135 1.93 -6.61 1.37
C GLN A 135 0.98 -5.69 2.12
N VAL A 136 -0.30 -6.03 2.18
CA VAL A 136 -1.35 -5.22 2.79
C VAL A 136 -2.07 -6.02 3.86
N ILE A 137 -2.20 -5.45 5.04
CA ILE A 137 -3.07 -5.95 6.11
C ILE A 137 -4.30 -5.05 6.16
N ALA A 138 -5.48 -5.65 6.01
CA ALA A 138 -6.76 -4.98 6.06
C ALA A 138 -7.64 -5.50 7.21
N ASP A 139 -8.54 -4.66 7.72
CA ASP A 139 -9.54 -5.10 8.69
C ASP A 139 -10.78 -5.71 7.98
N PRO A 140 -11.70 -6.37 8.70
CA PRO A 140 -12.90 -6.99 8.13
C PRO A 140 -13.83 -5.99 7.43
N ALA A 141 -13.77 -4.71 7.77
CA ALA A 141 -14.54 -3.64 7.13
C ALA A 141 -13.91 -3.17 5.80
N GLY A 142 -12.72 -3.67 5.45
CA GLY A 142 -12.00 -3.25 4.26
C GLY A 142 -11.27 -1.93 4.45
N ARG A 143 -10.77 -1.63 5.65
CA ARG A 143 -9.92 -0.48 5.93
C ARG A 143 -8.47 -0.93 6.05
N LEU A 144 -7.56 -0.09 5.56
CA LEU A 144 -6.13 -0.36 5.66
C LEU A 144 -5.68 -0.32 7.13
N VAL A 145 -5.06 -1.40 7.58
CA VAL A 145 -4.36 -1.46 8.87
C VAL A 145 -2.88 -1.16 8.66
N TRP A 146 -2.28 -1.78 7.64
CA TRP A 146 -0.87 -1.60 7.34
C TRP A 146 -0.51 -2.00 5.91
N ALA A 147 0.51 -1.35 5.35
CA ALA A 147 1.12 -1.69 4.08
C ALA A 147 2.64 -1.77 4.25
N SER A 148 3.25 -2.82 3.71
CA SER A 148 4.69 -3.06 3.83
C SER A 148 5.52 -2.06 3.03
N PRO A 149 6.80 -1.92 3.35
CA PRO A 149 7.77 -1.43 2.38
C PRO A 149 7.67 -2.22 1.07
N ALA A 150 8.07 -1.58 -0.03
CA ALA A 150 8.03 -2.15 -1.35
C ALA A 150 9.22 -3.08 -1.59
N LEU A 151 8.97 -4.28 -2.11
CA LEU A 151 9.98 -5.21 -2.60
C LEU A 151 9.93 -5.33 -4.13
N PRO A 152 10.98 -5.80 -4.78
CA PRO A 152 10.96 -6.06 -6.22
C PRO A 152 9.79 -6.99 -6.62
N GLY A 153 9.13 -6.67 -7.75
CA GLY A 153 7.90 -7.34 -8.19
C GLY A 153 8.04 -8.81 -8.56
N ALA A 154 9.27 -9.30 -8.79
CA ALA A 154 9.55 -10.72 -8.95
C ALA A 154 9.39 -11.52 -7.65
N ARG A 155 9.40 -10.85 -6.50
CA ARG A 155 9.23 -11.51 -5.19
C ARG A 155 7.79 -11.98 -5.04
N HIS A 156 7.58 -13.28 -4.78
CA HIS A 156 6.26 -13.86 -4.53
C HIS A 156 5.69 -13.42 -3.18
N ASP A 157 4.37 -13.37 -3.07
CA ASP A 157 3.66 -12.83 -1.92
C ASP A 157 4.09 -13.48 -0.58
N MET A 158 4.18 -14.81 -0.50
CA MET A 158 4.69 -15.50 0.70
C MET A 158 6.14 -15.11 1.03
N GLY A 159 7.01 -15.04 0.01
CA GLY A 159 8.41 -14.63 0.19
C GLY A 159 8.51 -13.20 0.71
N ALA A 160 7.71 -12.28 0.17
CA ALA A 160 7.64 -10.90 0.62
C ALA A 160 7.09 -10.78 2.06
N ALA A 161 6.03 -11.53 2.38
CA ALA A 161 5.47 -11.53 3.72
C ALA A 161 6.43 -12.05 4.79
N ARG A 162 7.23 -13.07 4.46
CA ARG A 162 8.29 -13.58 5.35
C ARG A 162 9.44 -12.59 5.51
N GLU A 163 9.90 -12.01 4.40
CA GLU A 163 11.01 -11.04 4.41
C GLU A 163 10.68 -9.80 5.27
N HIS A 164 9.41 -9.41 5.31
CA HIS A 164 8.93 -8.34 6.19
C HIS A 164 8.58 -8.80 7.61
N GLY A 165 8.73 -10.08 7.96
CA GLY A 165 8.37 -10.62 9.28
C GLY A 165 6.87 -10.69 9.56
N ILE A 166 6.01 -10.48 8.56
CA ILE A 166 4.56 -10.41 8.72
C ILE A 166 4.00 -11.76 9.21
N ILE A 167 4.47 -12.85 8.61
CA ILE A 167 4.00 -14.21 8.92
C ILE A 167 4.31 -14.54 10.38
N ASP A 168 5.52 -14.29 10.82
CA ASP A 168 5.97 -14.58 12.18
C ASP A 168 5.24 -13.70 13.20
N ALA A 169 5.08 -12.41 12.91
CA ALA A 169 4.38 -11.47 13.76
C ALA A 169 2.89 -11.84 13.95
N LEU A 170 2.19 -12.23 12.87
CA LEU A 170 0.79 -12.65 12.94
C LEU A 170 0.62 -13.97 13.70
N ASN A 171 1.52 -14.94 13.50
CA ASN A 171 1.49 -16.20 14.23
C ASN A 171 1.84 -16.01 15.72
N ALA A 172 2.88 -15.26 16.04
CA ALA A 172 3.27 -14.99 17.44
C ALA A 172 2.17 -14.25 18.21
N ALA A 173 1.44 -13.36 17.55
CA ALA A 173 0.33 -12.63 18.13
C ALA A 173 -1.00 -13.40 18.13
N GLY A 174 -1.06 -14.59 17.51
CA GLY A 174 -2.28 -15.40 17.39
C GLY A 174 -3.40 -14.70 16.60
N VAL A 175 -3.07 -13.78 15.68
CA VAL A 175 -4.05 -13.00 14.93
C VAL A 175 -4.68 -13.85 13.83
N HIS A 176 -5.98 -14.13 13.94
CA HIS A 176 -6.70 -14.83 12.88
C HIS A 176 -6.62 -14.06 11.57
N THR A 177 -5.92 -14.64 10.59
CA THR A 177 -5.61 -14.01 9.32
C THR A 177 -6.18 -14.80 8.16
N VAL A 178 -6.92 -14.13 7.29
CA VAL A 178 -7.49 -14.70 6.06
C VAL A 178 -6.63 -14.26 4.88
N ALA A 179 -6.09 -15.22 4.12
CA ALA A 179 -5.19 -14.95 3.02
C ALA A 179 -5.51 -15.79 1.78
N ASP A 180 -4.93 -15.49 0.63
CA ASP A 180 -5.10 -16.30 -0.57
C ASP A 180 -4.21 -17.56 -0.55
N THR A 181 -4.29 -18.37 -1.61
CA THR A 181 -3.49 -19.59 -1.73
C THR A 181 -1.99 -19.34 -1.87
N ALA A 182 -1.55 -18.13 -2.16
CA ALA A 182 -0.12 -17.78 -2.21
C ALA A 182 0.56 -17.86 -0.83
N TYR A 183 -0.22 -17.75 0.25
CA TYR A 183 0.25 -17.84 1.64
C TYR A 183 0.16 -19.24 2.24
N GLN A 184 0.07 -20.28 1.41
CA GLN A 184 0.05 -21.67 1.87
C GLN A 184 1.30 -21.99 2.70
N GLY A 185 1.10 -22.58 3.89
CA GLY A 185 2.21 -22.87 4.83
C GLY A 185 2.65 -21.64 5.65
N GLY A 186 1.78 -20.63 5.77
CA GLY A 186 2.01 -19.44 6.60
C GLY A 186 1.85 -19.64 8.11
N GLY A 187 1.59 -20.87 8.57
CA GLY A 187 1.44 -21.17 10.00
C GLY A 187 -0.02 -21.21 10.47
N PRO A 188 -0.24 -21.46 11.78
CA PRO A 188 -1.58 -21.73 12.32
C PRO A 188 -2.52 -20.54 12.31
N ALA A 189 -2.00 -19.31 12.40
CA ALA A 189 -2.82 -18.09 12.36
C ALA A 189 -3.30 -17.74 10.94
N ILE A 190 -2.64 -18.25 9.88
CA ILE A 190 -2.91 -17.89 8.50
C ILE A 190 -3.83 -18.95 7.86
N ARG A 191 -5.06 -18.54 7.60
CA ARG A 191 -6.05 -19.39 6.92
C ARG A 191 -6.09 -19.09 5.43
N VAL A 192 -5.98 -20.16 4.64
CA VAL A 192 -6.01 -20.11 3.17
C VAL A 192 -7.06 -21.07 2.62
N PRO A 193 -7.55 -20.89 1.38
CA PRO A 193 -8.52 -21.79 0.78
C PRO A 193 -7.97 -23.22 0.66
N GLN A 194 -8.87 -24.16 0.80
CA GLN A 194 -8.55 -25.58 0.59
C GLN A 194 -8.20 -25.84 -0.87
N ARG A 195 -7.13 -26.63 -1.09
CA ARG A 195 -6.67 -27.05 -2.42
C ARG A 195 -7.05 -28.51 -2.70
N ARG A 196 -7.12 -28.85 -3.97
CA ARG A 196 -7.16 -30.24 -4.42
C ARG A 196 -5.83 -30.90 -4.05
N ARG A 197 -5.86 -31.99 -3.28
CA ARG A 197 -4.65 -32.69 -2.81
C ARG A 197 -4.63 -34.17 -3.17
N ARG A 198 -5.80 -34.75 -3.43
CA ARG A 198 -5.90 -36.18 -3.73
C ARG A 198 -5.81 -36.37 -5.24
N LEU A 199 -4.80 -37.15 -5.67
CA LEU A 199 -4.70 -37.65 -7.04
C LEU A 199 -5.69 -38.80 -7.22
N ASP A 200 -6.30 -38.82 -8.37
CA ASP A 200 -7.06 -39.96 -8.84
C ASP A 200 -6.07 -40.96 -9.44
N PRO A 201 -6.00 -42.24 -8.94
CA PRO A 201 -5.01 -43.20 -9.40
C PRO A 201 -5.20 -43.60 -10.87
N ASP A 202 -6.46 -43.56 -11.36
CA ASP A 202 -6.80 -44.03 -12.72
C ASP A 202 -6.53 -42.95 -13.76
N THR A 203 -6.74 -41.66 -13.41
CA THR A 203 -6.64 -40.57 -14.37
C THR A 203 -5.39 -39.71 -14.18
N GLY A 204 -4.64 -39.87 -13.09
CA GLY A 204 -3.51 -39.03 -12.73
C GLY A 204 -3.87 -37.55 -12.46
N ARG A 205 -5.16 -37.24 -12.37
CA ARG A 205 -5.64 -35.84 -12.15
C ARG A 205 -6.04 -35.64 -10.69
N TYR A 206 -5.92 -34.40 -10.21
CA TYR A 206 -6.42 -34.06 -8.89
C TYR A 206 -7.94 -34.15 -8.81
N ARG A 207 -8.45 -34.93 -7.85
CA ARG A 207 -9.90 -35.07 -7.58
C ARG A 207 -10.50 -33.68 -7.27
N PRO A 208 -11.73 -33.40 -7.74
CA PRO A 208 -12.44 -32.19 -7.40
C PRO A 208 -12.64 -32.05 -5.88
N LEU A 209 -12.74 -30.81 -5.40
CA LEU A 209 -13.14 -30.54 -4.03
C LEU A 209 -14.57 -31.03 -3.78
N SER A 210 -14.82 -31.54 -2.59
CA SER A 210 -16.17 -31.95 -2.14
C SER A 210 -17.09 -30.73 -2.05
N HIS A 211 -18.39 -30.95 -1.92
CA HIS A 211 -19.36 -29.86 -1.75
C HIS A 211 -19.09 -29.03 -0.50
N SER A 212 -18.79 -29.69 0.63
CA SER A 212 -18.42 -28.99 1.89
C SER A 212 -17.15 -28.17 1.75
N GLN A 213 -16.12 -28.69 1.10
CA GLN A 213 -14.89 -27.95 0.83
C GLN A 213 -15.11 -26.71 -0.07
N LYS A 214 -15.99 -26.83 -1.06
CA LYS A 214 -16.39 -25.69 -1.90
C LYS A 214 -17.15 -24.66 -1.09
N GLN A 215 -18.02 -25.05 -0.16
CA GLN A 215 -18.75 -24.13 0.72
C GLN A 215 -17.79 -23.39 1.65
N VAL A 216 -16.83 -24.08 2.26
CA VAL A 216 -15.77 -23.48 3.09
C VAL A 216 -14.98 -22.44 2.28
N ASN A 217 -14.59 -22.79 1.05
CA ASN A 217 -13.86 -21.86 0.18
C ASN A 217 -14.71 -20.63 -0.23
N ARG A 218 -16.03 -20.80 -0.42
CA ARG A 218 -16.93 -19.65 -0.66
C ARG A 218 -17.01 -18.72 0.55
N ALA A 219 -17.14 -19.28 1.76
CA ALA A 219 -17.14 -18.50 2.99
C ALA A 219 -15.81 -17.73 3.16
N HIS A 220 -14.68 -18.42 2.93
CA HIS A 220 -13.35 -17.83 2.95
C HIS A 220 -13.20 -16.67 1.93
N ALA A 221 -13.69 -16.85 0.69
CA ALA A 221 -13.66 -15.83 -0.34
C ALA A 221 -14.47 -14.57 0.06
N ARG A 222 -15.63 -14.76 0.72
CA ARG A 222 -16.44 -13.65 1.23
C ARG A 222 -15.69 -12.85 2.31
N GLN A 223 -15.00 -13.54 3.23
CA GLN A 223 -14.18 -12.89 4.27
C GLN A 223 -13.01 -12.13 3.66
N ARG A 224 -12.42 -12.61 2.57
CA ARG A 224 -11.28 -11.99 1.89
C ARG A 224 -11.68 -10.81 0.98
N GLY A 225 -12.91 -10.77 0.51
CA GLY A 225 -13.40 -9.74 -0.43
C GLY A 225 -13.11 -8.29 -0.04
N PRO A 226 -13.27 -7.88 1.23
CA PRO A 226 -12.91 -6.52 1.66
C PRO A 226 -11.43 -6.15 1.44
N GLY A 227 -10.50 -7.11 1.43
CA GLY A 227 -9.08 -6.87 1.14
C GLY A 227 -8.83 -6.36 -0.29
N GLU A 228 -9.61 -6.85 -1.26
CA GLU A 228 -9.53 -6.37 -2.65
C GLU A 228 -9.93 -4.89 -2.77
N ARG A 229 -10.89 -4.46 -1.94
CA ARG A 229 -11.29 -3.05 -1.86
C ARG A 229 -10.15 -2.16 -1.36
N VAL A 230 -9.42 -2.60 -0.32
CA VAL A 230 -8.26 -1.85 0.20
C VAL A 230 -7.17 -1.72 -0.86
N ASN A 231 -6.87 -2.80 -1.59
CA ASN A 231 -5.92 -2.77 -2.69
C ASN A 231 -6.35 -1.81 -3.82
N ALA A 232 -7.64 -1.79 -4.13
CA ALA A 232 -8.21 -0.84 -5.10
C ALA A 232 -8.11 0.61 -4.58
N GLU A 233 -8.41 0.84 -3.30
CA GLU A 233 -8.33 2.15 -2.68
C GLU A 233 -6.88 2.66 -2.62
N LEU A 234 -5.90 1.82 -2.28
CA LEU A 234 -4.48 2.14 -2.37
C LEU A 234 -4.11 2.60 -3.78
N LYS A 235 -4.57 1.89 -4.81
CA LYS A 235 -4.32 2.24 -6.22
C LYS A 235 -5.11 3.46 -6.71
N ASN A 236 -6.14 3.90 -6.00
CA ASN A 236 -6.80 5.17 -6.25
C ASN A 236 -5.90 6.38 -5.95
N TRP A 237 -4.85 6.20 -5.17
CA TRP A 237 -3.75 7.15 -5.07
C TRP A 237 -2.86 6.99 -6.31
N ARG A 238 -3.09 7.83 -7.33
CA ARG A 238 -2.50 7.65 -8.67
C ARG A 238 -0.98 7.59 -8.67
N ILE A 239 -0.33 8.21 -7.67
CA ILE A 239 1.13 8.20 -7.52
C ILE A 239 1.69 6.78 -7.32
N VAL A 240 0.97 5.90 -6.61
CA VAL A 240 1.35 4.50 -6.38
C VAL A 240 0.70 3.54 -7.38
N ARG A 241 -0.33 3.96 -8.12
CA ARG A 241 -0.91 3.14 -9.18
C ARG A 241 0.08 2.85 -10.31
N LYS A 242 0.89 3.86 -10.67
CA LYS A 242 2.03 3.76 -11.58
C LYS A 242 3.13 4.69 -11.09
N ILE A 243 4.13 4.11 -10.44
CA ILE A 243 5.26 4.84 -9.86
C ILE A 243 6.20 5.25 -10.99
N ARG A 244 6.33 6.56 -11.20
CA ARG A 244 7.19 7.16 -12.23
C ARG A 244 8.54 7.64 -11.67
N SER A 245 8.70 7.62 -10.35
CA SER A 245 9.95 7.92 -9.67
C SER A 245 10.83 6.69 -9.57
N CYS A 246 12.09 6.88 -9.12
CA CYS A 246 12.99 5.75 -8.86
C CYS A 246 12.31 4.71 -7.94
N PRO A 247 12.36 3.41 -8.28
CA PRO A 247 11.76 2.36 -7.46
C PRO A 247 12.24 2.33 -6.01
N SER A 248 13.47 2.79 -5.74
CA SER A 248 14.00 2.91 -4.36
C SER A 248 13.16 3.83 -3.46
N ARG A 249 12.35 4.72 -4.05
CA ARG A 249 11.45 5.61 -3.33
C ARG A 249 10.04 5.06 -3.16
N ALA A 250 9.76 3.89 -3.69
CA ALA A 250 8.42 3.30 -3.64
C ALA A 250 7.94 3.08 -2.20
N SER A 251 8.83 2.60 -1.33
CA SER A 251 8.52 2.39 0.10
C SER A 251 8.11 3.68 0.81
N GLU A 252 8.83 4.79 0.55
CA GLU A 252 8.52 6.10 1.12
C GLU A 252 7.15 6.62 0.64
N LEU A 253 6.83 6.42 -0.65
CA LEU A 253 5.54 6.79 -1.21
C LEU A 253 4.39 5.95 -0.63
N VAL A 254 4.59 4.64 -0.49
CA VAL A 254 3.59 3.74 0.11
C VAL A 254 3.33 4.14 1.56
N ALA A 255 4.38 4.38 2.35
CA ALA A 255 4.26 4.82 3.74
C ALA A 255 3.51 6.16 3.86
N ALA A 256 3.82 7.12 2.99
CA ALA A 256 3.12 8.41 2.98
C ALA A 256 1.63 8.28 2.62
N VAL A 257 1.31 7.45 1.62
CA VAL A 257 -0.08 7.17 1.23
C VAL A 257 -0.83 6.42 2.33
N GLN A 258 -0.21 5.41 2.93
CA GLN A 258 -0.76 4.66 4.07
C GLN A 258 -1.17 5.60 5.21
N THR A 259 -0.29 6.52 5.61
CA THR A 259 -0.57 7.50 6.66
C THR A 259 -1.82 8.32 6.35
N LEU A 260 -1.94 8.80 5.11
CA LEU A 260 -3.12 9.55 4.67
C LEU A 260 -4.38 8.68 4.58
N MET A 261 -4.28 7.42 4.15
CA MET A 261 -5.41 6.49 4.11
C MET A 261 -5.96 6.21 5.51
N ILE A 262 -5.07 5.95 6.48
CA ILE A 262 -5.46 5.70 7.87
C ILE A 262 -6.10 6.96 8.49
N ALA A 263 -5.57 8.14 8.21
CA ALA A 263 -6.15 9.39 8.70
C ALA A 263 -7.49 9.73 8.03
N ASN A 264 -7.77 9.17 6.86
CA ASN A 264 -9.00 9.40 6.08
C ASN A 264 -10.12 8.42 6.44
N ALA A 265 -9.82 7.31 7.11
CA ALA A 265 -10.77 6.31 7.60
C ALA A 265 -11.44 6.79 8.88
#